data_1bf19b1c273dc9a4cc23ca0106fb579f
#
_entry.id   1bf19b1c273dc9a4cc23ca0106fb579f
#
_cell.length_a   1.000
_cell.length_b   1.000
_cell.length_c   1.000
_cell.angle_alpha   90.00
_cell.angle_beta   90.00
_cell.angle_gamma   90.00
#
_symmetry.space_group_name_H-M   'P 1'
#
loop_
_entity.id
_entity.type
_entity.pdbx_description
1 polymer ?
#
loop_
_entity_poly.entity_id
_entity_poly.type
_entity_poly.pdbx_seq_one_letter_code
_entity_poly.pdbx_strand_id
1 'polypeptide(L)'
;MTELGEIAPAFVDLAHRIVWCTVSTTDPAGRPRSRVLHPLWEWDGQDLTGWIVTSKTPIKQAHLAHSPYASCNYWAPTHDTCLAECAAEWVDDVATKTRLWELFKSTPAPLGYDPGAIGVPGWTGPESPSVSLLRLRPWRLRVLLGENLQNGFKATSWRA
;
A
#
# COMPACT_ATOMS: atom_id res chain seq x y z
N MET A 1 -16.43 17.17 1.48
CA MET A 1 -15.57 16.00 1.61
C MET A 1 -16.26 14.88 0.86
N THR A 2 -15.54 14.14 0.05
CA THR A 2 -16.10 13.07 -0.80
C THR A 2 -16.33 11.82 0.05
N GLU A 3 -17.35 11.01 -0.29
CA GLU A 3 -17.56 9.70 0.34
C GLU A 3 -16.51 8.68 -0.11
N LEU A 4 -16.23 7.66 0.73
CA LEU A 4 -15.24 6.64 0.39
C LEU A 4 -15.56 5.94 -0.94
N GLY A 5 -16.82 5.57 -1.16
CA GLY A 5 -17.25 4.90 -2.38
C GLY A 5 -17.07 5.71 -3.68
N GLU A 6 -16.95 7.04 -3.56
CA GLU A 6 -16.72 7.92 -4.72
C GLU A 6 -15.24 8.02 -5.08
N ILE A 7 -14.34 7.98 -4.08
CA ILE A 7 -12.89 8.17 -4.29
C ILE A 7 -12.13 6.85 -4.42
N ALA A 8 -12.55 5.78 -3.73
CA ALA A 8 -11.79 4.53 -3.67
C ALA A 8 -11.55 3.90 -5.04
N PRO A 9 -12.53 3.82 -5.97
CA PRO A 9 -12.29 3.28 -7.31
C PRO A 9 -11.19 4.04 -8.07
N ALA A 10 -11.25 5.38 -8.06
CA ALA A 10 -10.26 6.22 -8.73
C ALA A 10 -8.87 6.10 -8.07
N PHE A 11 -8.81 6.00 -6.74
CA PHE A 11 -7.57 5.76 -6.02
C PHE A 11 -6.95 4.41 -6.40
N VAL A 12 -7.74 3.33 -6.40
CA VAL A 12 -7.26 1.97 -6.74
C VAL A 12 -6.76 1.91 -8.18
N ASP A 13 -7.53 2.46 -9.13
CA ASP A 13 -7.12 2.51 -10.53
C ASP A 13 -5.77 3.21 -10.70
N LEU A 14 -5.61 4.37 -10.09
CA LEU A 14 -4.38 5.16 -10.18
C LEU A 14 -3.20 4.47 -9.47
N ALA A 15 -3.40 3.96 -8.26
CA ALA A 15 -2.39 3.25 -7.50
C ALA A 15 -1.90 1.98 -8.23
N HIS A 16 -2.81 1.21 -8.82
CA HIS A 16 -2.49 0.01 -9.57
C HIS A 16 -1.82 0.31 -10.91
N ARG A 17 -2.14 1.44 -11.54
CA ARG A 17 -1.49 1.88 -12.77
C ARG A 17 -0.06 2.37 -12.53
N ILE A 18 0.19 3.06 -11.41
CA ILE A 18 1.53 3.56 -11.04
C ILE A 18 2.38 2.43 -10.46
N VAL A 19 1.80 1.53 -9.67
CA VAL A 19 2.40 0.35 -9.06
C VAL A 19 3.34 0.68 -7.90
N TRP A 20 4.42 1.42 -8.15
CA TRP A 20 5.46 1.69 -7.17
C TRP A 20 5.08 2.81 -6.23
N CYS A 21 5.16 2.52 -4.93
CA CYS A 21 4.70 3.39 -3.87
C CYS A 21 5.83 3.77 -2.93
N THR A 22 6.00 5.06 -2.69
CA THR A 22 6.80 5.53 -1.57
C THR A 22 6.01 5.39 -0.28
N VAL A 23 6.45 4.47 0.59
CA VAL A 23 5.83 4.23 1.89
C VAL A 23 6.69 4.84 2.99
N SER A 24 6.11 5.73 3.76
CA SER A 24 6.78 6.41 4.87
C SER A 24 6.21 5.94 6.20
N THR A 25 7.11 5.70 7.16
CA THR A 25 6.80 5.39 8.57
C THR A 25 7.63 6.28 9.48
N THR A 26 7.33 6.30 10.77
CA THR A 26 8.03 7.11 11.75
C THR A 26 8.90 6.22 12.64
N ASP A 27 10.18 6.55 12.79
CA ASP A 27 11.06 5.84 13.69
C ASP A 27 10.80 6.24 15.18
N PRO A 28 11.35 5.49 16.16
CA PRO A 28 11.13 5.79 17.57
C PRO A 28 11.62 7.18 18.03
N ALA A 29 12.45 7.85 17.24
CA ALA A 29 12.88 9.24 17.50
C ALA A 29 11.98 10.28 16.83
N GLY A 30 10.84 9.86 16.23
CA GLY A 30 9.90 10.76 15.54
C GLY A 30 10.34 11.19 14.14
N ARG A 31 11.36 10.55 13.56
CA ARG A 31 11.88 10.92 12.24
C ARG A 31 11.15 10.11 11.13
N PRO A 32 10.67 10.75 10.05
CA PRO A 32 10.08 10.03 8.93
C PRO A 32 11.15 9.22 8.17
N ARG A 33 10.82 7.99 7.80
CA ARG A 33 11.67 7.08 7.02
C ARG A 33 10.88 6.53 5.85
N SER A 34 11.40 6.67 4.64
CA SER A 34 10.73 6.27 3.39
C SER A 34 11.44 5.11 2.72
N ARG A 35 10.68 4.28 2.02
CA ARG A 35 11.14 3.20 1.11
C ARG A 35 10.14 3.00 0.01
N VAL A 36 10.57 2.43 -1.11
CA VAL A 36 9.66 2.04 -2.17
C VAL A 36 9.17 0.63 -1.91
N LEU A 37 7.86 0.45 -1.92
CA LEU A 37 7.17 -0.83 -1.77
C LEU A 37 6.10 -0.98 -2.86
N HIS A 38 5.38 -2.08 -2.81
CA HIS A 38 4.49 -2.52 -3.88
C HIS A 38 3.14 -2.97 -3.29
N PRO A 39 2.30 -2.03 -2.79
CA PRO A 39 1.00 -2.39 -2.28
C PRO A 39 0.03 -2.83 -3.38
N LEU A 40 -0.80 -3.82 -3.08
CA LEU A 40 -1.98 -4.17 -3.85
C LEU A 40 -3.22 -3.76 -3.03
N TRP A 41 -4.17 -3.10 -3.67
CA TRP A 41 -5.36 -2.58 -3.02
C TRP A 41 -6.59 -3.37 -3.44
N GLU A 42 -7.40 -3.76 -2.46
CA GLU A 42 -8.70 -4.40 -2.66
C GLU A 42 -9.79 -3.42 -2.24
N TRP A 43 -10.75 -3.19 -3.13
CA TRP A 43 -11.96 -2.43 -2.87
C TRP A 43 -13.16 -3.36 -3.08
N ASP A 44 -13.94 -3.62 -2.04
CA ASP A 44 -15.10 -4.53 -2.09
C ASP A 44 -16.46 -3.83 -2.24
N GLY A 45 -16.44 -2.51 -2.38
CA GLY A 45 -17.63 -1.66 -2.44
C GLY A 45 -17.98 -0.99 -1.11
N GLN A 46 -17.33 -1.39 -0.02
CA GLN A 46 -17.54 -0.85 1.31
C GLN A 46 -16.22 -0.50 2.00
N ASP A 47 -15.25 -1.40 1.95
CA ASP A 47 -13.95 -1.26 2.60
C ASP A 47 -12.80 -1.25 1.59
N LEU A 48 -11.82 -0.38 1.83
CA LEU A 48 -10.56 -0.33 1.08
C LEU A 48 -9.42 -0.86 1.94
N THR A 49 -8.75 -1.90 1.46
CA THR A 49 -7.61 -2.52 2.15
C THR A 49 -6.40 -2.60 1.23
N GLY A 50 -5.25 -2.14 1.71
CA GLY A 50 -3.97 -2.33 1.03
C GLY A 50 -3.18 -3.47 1.64
N TRP A 51 -2.45 -4.21 0.81
CA TRP A 51 -1.62 -5.34 1.20
C TRP A 51 -0.22 -5.23 0.65
N ILE A 52 0.77 -5.47 1.50
CA ILE A 52 2.17 -5.56 1.10
C ILE A 52 2.72 -6.91 1.58
N VAL A 53 3.25 -7.72 0.65
CA VAL A 53 4.07 -8.89 1.00
C VAL A 53 5.48 -8.38 1.30
N THR A 54 5.97 -8.62 2.50
CA THR A 54 7.27 -8.09 2.92
C THR A 54 7.89 -8.93 4.03
N SER A 55 9.18 -8.74 4.28
CA SER A 55 9.82 -9.31 5.46
C SER A 55 9.64 -8.40 6.67
N LYS A 56 9.29 -9.00 7.81
CA LYS A 56 9.10 -8.34 9.11
C LYS A 56 10.47 -8.05 9.75
N THR A 57 11.19 -7.09 9.18
CA THR A 57 12.52 -6.72 9.70
C THR A 57 12.43 -6.02 11.06
N PRO A 58 13.47 -6.10 11.93
CA PRO A 58 13.48 -5.40 13.22
C PRO A 58 13.20 -3.90 13.10
N ILE A 59 13.71 -3.26 12.05
CA ILE A 59 13.49 -1.83 11.80
C ILE A 59 12.00 -1.53 11.54
N LYS A 60 11.35 -2.30 10.66
CA LYS A 60 9.92 -2.13 10.38
C LYS A 60 9.07 -2.41 11.62
N GLN A 61 9.42 -3.44 12.40
CA GLN A 61 8.73 -3.76 13.65
C GLN A 61 8.85 -2.61 14.66
N ALA A 62 10.04 -2.05 14.86
CA ALA A 62 10.26 -0.94 15.78
C ALA A 62 9.46 0.32 15.37
N HIS A 63 9.43 0.64 14.06
CA HIS A 63 8.66 1.78 13.56
C HIS A 63 7.15 1.61 13.84
N LEU A 64 6.58 0.47 13.45
CA LEU A 64 5.14 0.23 13.60
C LEU A 64 4.71 -0.01 15.04
N ALA A 65 5.60 -0.52 15.90
CA ALA A 65 5.35 -0.61 17.34
C ALA A 65 5.33 0.77 18.01
N HIS A 66 6.16 1.70 17.51
CA HIS A 66 6.19 3.09 17.98
C HIS A 66 5.01 3.90 17.45
N SER A 67 4.73 3.78 16.16
CA SER A 67 3.64 4.49 15.48
C SER A 67 3.01 3.56 14.42
N PRO A 68 1.75 3.13 14.61
CA PRO A 68 1.09 2.17 13.71
C PRO A 68 0.57 2.86 12.43
N TYR A 69 1.21 3.93 11.99
CA TYR A 69 0.76 4.69 10.84
C TYR A 69 1.79 4.66 9.72
N ALA A 70 1.27 4.63 8.49
CA ALA A 70 2.07 4.71 7.28
C ALA A 70 1.42 5.69 6.29
N SER A 71 2.26 6.39 5.53
CA SER A 71 1.80 7.21 4.41
C SER A 71 2.29 6.58 3.11
N CYS A 72 1.37 6.32 2.19
CA CYS A 72 1.60 5.75 0.88
C CYS A 72 1.43 6.83 -0.18
N ASN A 73 2.47 7.13 -0.93
CA ASN A 73 2.45 8.16 -1.97
C ASN A 73 2.83 7.58 -3.32
N TYR A 74 2.00 7.87 -4.32
CA TYR A 74 2.19 7.50 -5.71
C TYR A 74 2.32 8.74 -6.59
N TRP A 75 3.21 8.69 -7.56
CA TRP A 75 3.41 9.75 -8.54
C TRP A 75 3.70 9.16 -9.91
N ALA A 76 3.10 9.72 -10.94
CA ALA A 76 3.37 9.38 -12.33
C ALA A 76 3.95 10.58 -13.10
N PRO A 77 4.70 10.35 -14.21
CA PRO A 77 5.22 11.44 -15.06
C PRO A 77 4.15 12.36 -15.65
N THR A 78 2.90 11.93 -15.69
CA THR A 78 1.72 12.75 -16.03
C THR A 78 1.35 13.75 -14.93
N HIS A 79 2.08 13.76 -13.80
CA HIS A 79 1.80 14.48 -12.56
C HIS A 79 0.53 14.02 -11.84
N ASP A 80 -0.01 12.88 -12.21
CA ASP A 80 -1.04 12.21 -11.41
C ASP A 80 -0.44 11.77 -10.07
N THR A 81 -1.12 12.06 -8.99
CA THR A 81 -0.74 11.62 -7.66
C THR A 81 -1.92 11.01 -6.92
N CYS A 82 -1.68 9.96 -6.17
CA CYS A 82 -2.63 9.53 -5.16
C CYS A 82 -1.91 9.18 -3.86
N LEU A 83 -2.62 9.40 -2.76
CA LEU A 83 -2.07 9.32 -1.42
C LEU A 83 -3.05 8.57 -0.52
N ALA A 84 -2.53 7.63 0.26
CA ALA A 84 -3.27 6.99 1.33
C ALA A 84 -2.49 7.11 2.64
N GLU A 85 -3.11 7.69 3.65
CA GLU A 85 -2.62 7.67 5.03
C GLU A 85 -3.37 6.59 5.77
N CYS A 86 -2.64 5.63 6.34
CA CYS A 86 -3.16 4.35 6.80
C CYS A 86 -2.77 4.04 8.24
N ALA A 87 -3.65 3.32 8.94
CA ALA A 87 -3.22 2.45 10.01
C ALA A 87 -2.63 1.18 9.38
N ALA A 88 -1.49 0.73 9.91
CA ALA A 88 -0.75 -0.41 9.40
C ALA A 88 -0.60 -1.48 10.49
N GLU A 89 -0.86 -2.72 10.14
CA GLU A 89 -0.74 -3.85 11.06
C GLU A 89 -0.13 -5.08 10.40
N TRP A 90 0.60 -5.86 11.18
CA TRP A 90 1.14 -7.14 10.73
C TRP A 90 0.06 -8.22 10.73
N VAL A 91 0.02 -9.01 9.66
CA VAL A 91 -0.87 -10.16 9.52
C VAL A 91 -0.01 -11.37 9.13
N ASP A 92 0.05 -12.35 10.03
CA ASP A 92 0.96 -13.50 9.89
C ASP A 92 0.22 -14.84 9.83
N ASP A 93 -1.12 -14.86 9.87
CA ASP A 93 -1.88 -16.11 9.75
C ASP A 93 -1.70 -16.72 8.36
N VAL A 94 -1.53 -18.06 8.32
CA VAL A 94 -1.18 -18.80 7.10
C VAL A 94 -2.29 -18.68 6.04
N ALA A 95 -3.55 -18.66 6.44
CA ALA A 95 -4.67 -18.60 5.49
C ALA A 95 -4.65 -17.27 4.70
N THR A 96 -4.49 -16.15 5.39
CA THR A 96 -4.38 -14.83 4.75
C THR A 96 -3.11 -14.73 3.92
N LYS A 97 -1.97 -15.20 4.42
CA LYS A 97 -0.71 -15.22 3.66
C LYS A 97 -0.85 -16.03 2.37
N THR A 98 -1.48 -17.20 2.42
CA THR A 98 -1.71 -18.03 1.23
C THR A 98 -2.61 -17.32 0.22
N ARG A 99 -3.71 -16.74 0.67
CA ARG A 99 -4.62 -15.98 -0.20
C ARG A 99 -3.90 -14.84 -0.92
N LEU A 100 -3.14 -14.03 -0.18
CA LEU A 100 -2.43 -12.88 -0.75
C LEU A 100 -1.27 -13.31 -1.66
N TRP A 101 -0.57 -14.38 -1.30
CA TRP A 101 0.49 -14.95 -2.14
C TRP A 101 -0.05 -15.33 -3.52
N GLU A 102 -1.18 -16.06 -3.56
CA GLU A 102 -1.83 -16.44 -4.81
C GLU A 102 -2.43 -15.23 -5.55
N LEU A 103 -2.96 -14.25 -4.82
CA LEU A 103 -3.47 -13.02 -5.42
C LEU A 103 -2.37 -12.25 -6.16
N PHE A 104 -1.19 -12.08 -5.55
CA PHE A 104 -0.05 -11.42 -6.22
C PHE A 104 0.42 -12.20 -7.44
N LYS A 105 0.48 -13.56 -7.35
CA LYS A 105 0.86 -14.40 -8.50
C LYS A 105 -0.13 -14.35 -9.65
N SER A 106 -1.41 -14.30 -9.36
CA SER A 106 -2.49 -14.29 -10.38
C SER A 106 -2.79 -12.91 -10.95
N THR A 107 -2.35 -11.86 -10.27
CA THR A 107 -2.52 -10.49 -10.76
C THR A 107 -1.56 -10.22 -11.92
N PRO A 108 -2.01 -9.60 -13.03
CA PRO A 108 -1.13 -9.29 -14.16
C PRO A 108 0.03 -8.36 -13.77
N ALA A 109 1.20 -8.61 -14.36
CA ALA A 109 2.34 -7.69 -14.24
C ALA A 109 2.01 -6.33 -14.89
N PRO A 110 2.59 -5.22 -14.41
CA PRO A 110 3.64 -5.11 -13.40
C PRO A 110 3.13 -5.09 -11.95
N LEU A 111 1.82 -5.02 -11.71
CA LEU A 111 1.25 -4.99 -10.36
C LEU A 111 1.42 -6.35 -9.67
N GLY A 112 1.08 -7.44 -10.36
CA GLY A 112 1.28 -8.79 -9.87
C GLY A 112 2.71 -9.28 -10.11
N TYR A 113 3.16 -10.19 -9.26
CA TYR A 113 4.45 -10.89 -9.36
C TYR A 113 4.40 -12.18 -8.54
N ASP A 114 5.30 -13.11 -8.84
CA ASP A 114 5.47 -14.30 -8.01
C ASP A 114 6.42 -13.98 -6.83
N PRO A 115 5.92 -13.92 -5.57
CA PRO A 115 6.77 -13.62 -4.43
C PRO A 115 7.89 -14.63 -4.22
N GLY A 116 7.71 -15.90 -4.65
CA GLY A 116 8.74 -16.93 -4.58
C GLY A 116 9.84 -16.82 -5.63
N ALA A 117 9.62 -16.02 -6.69
CA ALA A 117 10.54 -15.90 -7.81
C ALA A 117 11.37 -14.61 -7.83
N ILE A 118 11.08 -13.64 -6.93
CA ILE A 118 11.79 -12.35 -6.91
C ILE A 118 13.16 -12.36 -6.23
N GLY A 119 13.60 -13.52 -5.76
CA GLY A 119 14.95 -13.71 -5.21
C GLY A 119 15.14 -13.25 -3.77
N VAL A 120 14.07 -13.03 -3.00
CA VAL A 120 14.18 -12.73 -1.57
C VAL A 120 14.54 -14.01 -0.82
N PRO A 121 15.67 -14.05 -0.08
CA PRO A 121 16.08 -15.25 0.63
C PRO A 121 15.00 -15.72 1.64
N GLY A 122 14.71 -17.03 1.61
CA GLY A 122 13.74 -17.67 2.51
C GLY A 122 12.27 -17.50 2.07
N TRP A 123 11.97 -16.84 0.95
CA TRP A 123 10.62 -16.76 0.40
C TRP A 123 10.34 -17.94 -0.53
N THR A 124 10.04 -19.09 0.07
CA THR A 124 9.78 -20.34 -0.65
C THR A 124 8.29 -20.68 -0.77
N GLY A 125 7.46 -20.03 0.02
CA GLY A 125 6.01 -20.20 0.04
C GLY A 125 5.37 -19.28 1.07
N PRO A 126 4.03 -19.19 1.08
CA PRO A 126 3.31 -18.32 2.01
C PRO A 126 3.50 -18.69 3.49
N GLU A 127 3.81 -19.96 3.78
CA GLU A 127 4.09 -20.44 5.13
C GLU A 127 5.50 -20.10 5.62
N SER A 128 6.38 -19.60 4.75
CA SER A 128 7.75 -19.25 5.12
C SER A 128 7.79 -18.26 6.28
N PRO A 129 8.60 -18.49 7.32
CA PRO A 129 8.66 -17.60 8.49
C PRO A 129 9.09 -16.17 8.18
N SER A 130 9.88 -15.96 7.12
CA SER A 130 10.33 -14.67 6.67
C SER A 130 9.31 -13.89 5.84
N VAL A 131 8.20 -14.54 5.45
CA VAL A 131 7.09 -13.90 4.73
C VAL A 131 6.08 -13.38 5.74
N SER A 132 5.81 -12.09 5.70
CA SER A 132 4.76 -11.42 6.46
C SER A 132 3.93 -10.54 5.54
N LEU A 133 2.72 -10.25 5.97
CA LEU A 133 1.86 -9.25 5.33
C LEU A 133 1.80 -8.00 6.19
N LEU A 134 1.82 -6.87 5.53
CA LEU A 134 1.41 -5.61 6.13
C LEU A 134 0.05 -5.23 5.56
N ARG A 135 -0.96 -5.15 6.42
CA ARG A 135 -2.30 -4.66 6.09
C ARG A 135 -2.35 -3.16 6.30
N LEU A 136 -2.87 -2.44 5.31
CA LEU A 136 -3.04 -1.00 5.32
C LEU A 136 -4.54 -0.67 5.31
N ARG A 137 -5.00 0.05 6.33
CA ARG A 137 -6.38 0.55 6.41
C ARG A 137 -6.35 2.07 6.29
N PRO A 138 -6.77 2.64 5.15
CA PRO A 138 -6.77 4.08 4.97
C PRO A 138 -7.72 4.77 5.95
N TRP A 139 -7.29 5.87 6.52
CA TRP A 139 -8.12 6.81 7.23
C TRP A 139 -8.20 8.17 6.51
N ARG A 140 -7.36 8.35 5.48
CA ARG A 140 -7.42 9.48 4.56
C ARG A 140 -6.93 9.07 3.18
N LEU A 141 -7.66 9.50 2.16
CA LEU A 141 -7.28 9.38 0.75
C LEU A 141 -7.24 10.76 0.09
N ARG A 142 -6.38 10.89 -0.91
CA ARG A 142 -6.33 12.05 -1.79
C ARG A 142 -5.95 11.60 -3.20
N VAL A 143 -6.67 12.11 -4.19
CA VAL A 143 -6.37 11.91 -5.62
C VAL A 143 -6.27 13.27 -6.28
N LEU A 144 -5.18 13.52 -7.00
CA LEU A 144 -4.96 14.71 -7.82
C LEU A 144 -4.50 14.26 -9.20
N LEU A 145 -5.31 14.54 -10.21
CA LEU A 145 -4.93 14.29 -11.60
C LEU A 145 -4.09 15.44 -12.14
N GLY A 146 -3.06 15.10 -12.92
CA GLY A 146 -2.14 16.08 -13.51
C GLY A 146 -2.83 17.15 -14.37
N GLU A 147 -3.90 16.78 -15.06
CA GLU A 147 -4.74 17.71 -15.82
C GLU A 147 -5.37 18.81 -14.94
N ASN A 148 -5.56 18.57 -13.65
CA ASN A 148 -6.12 19.52 -12.69
C ASN A 148 -5.09 20.50 -12.11
N LEU A 149 -3.81 20.36 -12.43
CA LEU A 149 -2.76 21.29 -11.99
C LEU A 149 -3.02 22.70 -12.50
N GLN A 150 -3.51 22.81 -13.74
CA GLN A 150 -3.85 24.10 -14.35
C GLN A 150 -5.18 24.68 -13.84
N ASN A 151 -6.00 23.89 -13.16
CA ASN A 151 -7.31 24.27 -12.63
C ASN A 151 -7.27 24.55 -11.11
N GLY A 152 -6.15 25.01 -10.58
CA GLY A 152 -6.00 25.41 -9.19
C GLY A 152 -5.80 24.24 -8.22
N PHE A 153 -5.17 23.14 -8.64
CA PHE A 153 -4.82 21.99 -7.80
C PHE A 153 -6.01 21.33 -7.09
N LYS A 154 -7.14 21.23 -7.76
CA LYS A 154 -8.34 20.60 -7.19
C LYS A 154 -8.13 19.10 -7.02
N ALA A 155 -7.83 18.69 -5.80
CA ALA A 155 -7.76 17.29 -5.41
C ALA A 155 -9.10 16.83 -4.85
N THR A 156 -9.46 15.59 -5.15
CA THR A 156 -10.52 14.86 -4.43
C THR A 156 -9.93 14.28 -3.16
N SER A 157 -10.63 14.35 -2.04
CA SER A 157 -10.15 13.82 -0.76
C SER A 157 -11.28 13.24 0.08
N TRP A 158 -10.94 12.22 0.82
CA TRP A 158 -11.79 11.57 1.82
C TRP A 158 -11.03 11.42 3.14
N ARG A 159 -11.78 11.38 4.23
CA ARG A 159 -11.28 11.08 5.58
C ARG A 159 -12.36 10.32 6.36
N ALA A 160 -11.91 9.26 7.10
CA ALA A 160 -12.77 8.48 8.00
C ALA A 160 -13.24 9.30 9.20
#